data_c857397916fc072652d4200eb08f4ec4
#
_entry.id   c857397916fc072652d4200eb08f4ec4
#
_cell.length_a   1.000
_cell.length_b   1.000
_cell.length_c   1.000
_cell.angle_alpha   90.00
_cell.angle_beta   90.00
_cell.angle_gamma   90.00
#
_symmetry.space_group_name_H-M   'P 1'
#
loop_
_entity.id
_entity.type
_entity.pdbx_description
1 polymer ?
#
loop_
_entity_poly.entity_id
_entity_poly.type
_entity_poly.pdbx_seq_one_letter_code
_entity_poly.pdbx_strand_id
1 'polypeptide(L)'
;MSILARFTGAPGMTAEKYDETLPRIEASGEFPPDGLEYHVAFSSGGSFRVSEIWDSKEQFEAFGQRLMPILSESGVELAGPPEVIEIHNIIKR
;
A
#
# COMPACT_ATOMS: atom_id res chain seq x y z
N MET A 1 -3.09 -15.81 -8.80
CA MET A 1 -4.39 -15.50 -8.15
C MET A 1 -4.32 -14.13 -7.52
N SER A 2 -5.29 -13.28 -7.81
CA SER A 2 -5.29 -11.91 -7.32
C SER A 2 -5.52 -11.85 -5.80
N ILE A 3 -4.89 -10.88 -5.16
CA ILE A 3 -5.03 -10.65 -3.73
C ILE A 3 -5.42 -9.22 -3.44
N LEU A 4 -6.05 -9.01 -2.29
CA LEU A 4 -6.30 -7.70 -1.71
C LEU A 4 -5.33 -7.51 -0.55
N ALA A 5 -4.55 -6.44 -0.58
CA ALA A 5 -3.66 -6.07 0.51
C ALA A 5 -4.22 -4.82 1.18
N ARG A 6 -4.34 -4.84 2.51
CA ARG A 6 -4.89 -3.74 3.28
C ARG A 6 -3.90 -3.29 4.34
N PHE A 7 -3.66 -1.97 4.35
CA PHE A 7 -2.73 -1.35 5.28
C PHE A 7 -3.47 -0.35 6.16
N THR A 8 -3.11 -0.31 7.43
CA THR A 8 -3.60 0.72 8.36
C THR A 8 -2.39 1.49 8.87
N GLY A 9 -2.44 2.81 8.74
CA GLY A 9 -1.38 3.66 9.27
C GLY A 9 -1.41 3.71 10.78
N ALA A 10 -0.24 3.90 11.40
CA ALA A 10 -0.13 4.15 12.82
C ALA A 10 -0.81 5.48 13.17
N PRO A 11 -1.11 5.77 14.45
CA PRO A 11 -1.87 6.96 14.83
C PRO A 11 -1.35 8.30 14.31
N GLY A 12 -0.06 8.42 14.02
CA GLY A 12 0.51 9.65 13.44
C GLY A 12 0.39 9.76 11.94
N MET A 13 -0.13 8.76 11.26
CA MET A 13 -0.24 8.78 9.80
C MET A 13 -1.44 9.60 9.36
N THR A 14 -1.21 10.52 8.43
CA THR A 14 -2.25 11.43 7.92
C THR A 14 -2.23 11.45 6.39
N ALA A 15 -3.29 12.01 5.81
CA ALA A 15 -3.35 12.23 4.37
C ALA A 15 -2.20 13.13 3.90
N GLU A 16 -1.84 14.14 4.69
CA GLU A 16 -0.72 15.02 4.37
C GLU A 16 0.60 14.27 4.31
N LYS A 17 0.82 13.38 5.28
CA LYS A 17 2.02 12.56 5.32
C LYS A 17 2.08 11.63 4.10
N TYR A 18 0.94 11.07 3.73
CA TYR A 18 0.83 10.24 2.53
C TYR A 18 1.19 11.05 1.28
N ASP A 19 0.64 12.26 1.14
CA ASP A 19 0.88 13.13 -0.01
C ASP A 19 2.36 13.53 -0.12
N GLU A 20 3.05 13.66 1.00
CA GLU A 20 4.49 13.96 1.02
C GLU A 20 5.34 12.75 0.65
N THR A 21 4.88 11.55 1.01
CA THR A 21 5.63 10.31 0.82
C THR A 21 5.50 9.75 -0.59
N LEU A 22 4.32 9.86 -1.19
CA LEU A 22 4.06 9.28 -2.51
C LEU A 22 5.03 9.74 -3.59
N PRO A 23 5.38 11.05 -3.72
CA PRO A 23 6.35 11.47 -4.71
C PRO A 23 7.73 10.83 -4.54
N ARG A 24 8.13 10.51 -3.30
CA ARG A 24 9.41 9.84 -3.04
C ARG A 24 9.40 8.42 -3.56
N ILE A 25 8.27 7.72 -3.40
CA ILE A 25 8.10 6.36 -3.92
C ILE A 25 8.10 6.39 -5.44
N GLU A 26 7.40 7.32 -6.05
CA GLU A 26 7.36 7.50 -7.50
C GLU A 26 8.74 7.84 -8.05
N ALA A 27 9.47 8.72 -7.37
CA ALA A 27 10.80 9.16 -7.80
C ALA A 27 11.83 8.02 -7.75
N SER A 28 11.62 7.01 -6.92
CA SER A 28 12.52 5.86 -6.84
C SER A 28 12.41 4.96 -8.09
N GLY A 29 11.39 5.17 -8.90
CA GLY A 29 11.11 4.33 -10.07
C GLY A 29 10.36 3.05 -9.73
N GLU A 30 9.98 2.89 -8.46
CA GLU A 30 9.35 1.67 -7.97
C GLU A 30 7.83 1.72 -7.98
N PHE A 31 7.22 2.83 -8.41
CA PHE A 31 5.77 2.97 -8.35
C PHE A 31 5.19 3.57 -9.65
N PRO A 32 4.11 3.00 -10.23
CA PRO A 32 3.46 1.76 -9.78
C PRO A 32 4.28 0.53 -10.19
N PRO A 33 4.38 -0.45 -9.28
CA PRO A 33 5.14 -1.68 -9.57
C PRO A 33 4.32 -2.64 -10.44
N ASP A 34 5.04 -3.58 -11.06
CA ASP A 34 4.39 -4.63 -11.82
C ASP A 34 3.48 -5.46 -10.92
N GLY A 35 2.29 -5.74 -11.40
CA GLY A 35 1.32 -6.53 -10.66
C GLY A 35 0.33 -5.74 -9.84
N LEU A 36 0.60 -4.46 -9.60
CA LEU A 36 -0.35 -3.59 -8.89
C LEU A 36 -1.45 -3.13 -9.84
N GLU A 37 -2.68 -3.55 -9.59
CA GLU A 37 -3.82 -3.15 -10.40
C GLU A 37 -4.52 -1.91 -9.87
N TYR A 38 -4.69 -1.82 -8.54
CA TYR A 38 -5.37 -0.70 -7.89
C TYR A 38 -4.66 -0.33 -6.61
N HIS A 39 -4.61 0.96 -6.34
CA HIS A 39 -4.09 1.52 -5.10
C HIS A 39 -5.06 2.61 -4.66
N VAL A 40 -5.70 2.43 -3.52
CA VAL A 40 -6.71 3.36 -3.00
C VAL A 40 -6.33 3.79 -1.59
N ALA A 41 -6.17 5.09 -1.38
CA ALA A 41 -5.86 5.67 -0.08
C ALA A 41 -7.09 6.40 0.45
N PHE A 42 -7.41 6.20 1.72
CA PHE A 42 -8.62 6.77 2.33
C PHE A 42 -8.49 6.85 3.84
N SER A 43 -9.37 7.64 4.46
CA SER A 43 -9.48 7.70 5.92
C SER A 43 -10.77 7.00 6.34
N SER A 44 -10.68 6.20 7.39
CA SER A 44 -11.83 5.47 7.93
C SER A 44 -11.62 5.19 9.41
N GLY A 45 -12.63 5.48 10.24
CA GLY A 45 -12.57 5.20 11.66
C GLY A 45 -11.45 5.95 12.39
N GLY A 46 -11.08 7.13 11.92
CA GLY A 46 -10.00 7.90 12.52
C GLY A 46 -8.59 7.45 12.12
N SER A 47 -8.48 6.48 11.21
CA SER A 47 -7.19 5.98 10.73
C SER A 47 -7.04 6.23 9.24
N PHE A 48 -5.81 6.48 8.80
CA PHE A 48 -5.49 6.54 7.39
C PHE A 48 -5.20 5.13 6.88
N ARG A 49 -5.82 4.74 5.77
CA ARG A 49 -5.75 3.38 5.25
C ARG A 49 -5.44 3.36 3.77
N VAL A 50 -4.88 2.23 3.34
CA VAL A 50 -4.64 1.97 1.91
C VAL A 50 -5.12 0.56 1.60
N SER A 51 -5.82 0.41 0.48
CA SER A 51 -6.19 -0.91 -0.04
C SER A 51 -5.63 -1.05 -1.45
N GLU A 52 -5.07 -2.21 -1.74
CA GLU A 52 -4.45 -2.49 -3.04
C GLU A 52 -4.93 -3.82 -3.58
N ILE A 53 -5.04 -3.91 -4.91
CA ILE A 53 -5.30 -5.16 -5.59
C ILE A 53 -4.07 -5.51 -6.40
N TRP A 54 -3.56 -6.72 -6.22
CA TRP A 54 -2.37 -7.24 -6.87
C TRP A 54 -2.68 -8.49 -7.67
N ASP A 55 -1.95 -8.69 -8.75
CA ASP A 55 -2.09 -9.89 -9.60
C ASP A 55 -1.67 -11.15 -8.85
N SER A 56 -0.67 -11.03 -7.99
CA SER A 56 -0.19 -12.17 -7.19
C SER A 56 0.40 -11.72 -5.86
N LYS A 57 0.40 -12.64 -4.90
CA LYS A 57 1.00 -12.42 -3.59
C LYS A 57 2.52 -12.24 -3.71
N GLU A 58 3.15 -12.96 -4.62
CA GLU A 58 4.59 -12.89 -4.83
C GLU A 58 5.03 -11.51 -5.28
N GLN A 59 4.28 -10.89 -6.19
CA GLN A 59 4.58 -9.54 -6.66
C GLN A 59 4.39 -8.51 -5.54
N PHE A 60 3.36 -8.69 -4.73
CA PHE A 60 3.13 -7.85 -3.56
C PHE A 60 4.29 -7.94 -2.58
N GLU A 61 4.73 -9.14 -2.24
CA GLU A 61 5.82 -9.35 -1.29
C GLU A 61 7.15 -8.80 -1.81
N ALA A 62 7.43 -9.00 -3.09
CA ALA A 62 8.65 -8.49 -3.72
C ALA A 62 8.70 -6.95 -3.66
N PHE A 63 7.58 -6.30 -3.95
CA PHE A 63 7.51 -4.85 -3.85
C PHE A 63 7.65 -4.37 -2.41
N GLY A 64 7.04 -5.09 -1.46
CA GLY A 64 7.12 -4.76 -0.04
C GLY A 64 8.54 -4.66 0.46
N GLN A 65 9.42 -5.55 0.02
CA GLN A 65 10.82 -5.53 0.41
C GLN A 65 11.54 -4.27 -0.08
N ARG A 66 11.15 -3.76 -1.25
CA ARG A 66 11.73 -2.52 -1.79
C ARG A 66 11.10 -1.28 -1.16
N LEU A 67 9.83 -1.38 -0.80
CA LEU A 67 9.07 -0.25 -0.25
C LEU A 67 9.44 0.06 1.20
N MET A 68 9.68 -0.95 2.02
CA MET A 68 9.91 -0.76 3.46
C MET A 68 11.02 0.22 3.79
N PRO A 69 12.21 0.18 3.13
CA PRO A 69 13.24 1.18 3.41
C PRO A 69 12.79 2.61 3.11
N ILE A 70 12.00 2.80 2.05
CA ILE A 70 11.50 4.12 1.67
C ILE A 70 10.54 4.65 2.73
N LEU A 71 9.65 3.81 3.22
CA LEU A 71 8.70 4.18 4.27
C LEU A 71 9.43 4.52 5.57
N SER A 72 10.43 3.72 5.93
CA SER A 72 11.24 3.94 7.12
C SER A 72 11.96 5.30 7.07
N GLU A 73 12.58 5.60 5.94
CA GLU A 73 13.28 6.88 5.75
C GLU A 73 12.31 8.07 5.78
N SER A 74 11.09 7.86 5.35
CA SER A 74 10.06 8.92 5.32
C SER A 74 9.33 9.07 6.65
N GLY A 75 9.63 8.22 7.65
CA GLY A 75 8.98 8.26 8.94
C GLY A 75 7.54 7.75 8.92
N VAL A 76 7.21 6.94 7.94
CA VAL A 76 5.87 6.32 7.85
C VAL A 76 5.86 5.03 8.66
N GLU A 77 4.89 4.91 9.55
CA GLU A 77 4.71 3.71 10.36
C GLU A 77 3.34 3.10 10.10
N LEU A 78 3.27 1.78 10.13
CA LEU A 78 2.02 1.04 10.02
C LEU A 78 1.59 0.57 11.41
N ALA A 79 0.27 0.45 11.62
CA ALA A 79 -0.28 -0.02 12.90
C ALA A 79 0.03 -1.50 13.14
N GLY A 80 0.35 -2.24 12.08
CA GLY A 80 0.70 -3.66 12.15
C GLY A 80 0.99 -4.19 10.77
N PRO A 81 1.20 -5.50 10.60
CA PRO A 81 1.42 -6.06 9.28
C PRO A 81 0.18 -5.91 8.41
N PRO A 82 0.35 -5.80 7.08
CA PRO A 82 -0.79 -5.68 6.19
C PRO A 82 -1.61 -6.98 6.18
N GLU A 83 -2.92 -6.83 5.98
CA GLU A 83 -3.79 -7.98 5.74
C GLU A 83 -3.65 -8.38 4.27
N VAL A 84 -3.48 -9.68 4.03
CA VAL A 84 -3.42 -10.23 2.67
C VAL A 84 -4.57 -11.22 2.52
N ILE A 85 -5.47 -10.93 1.61
CA ILE A 85 -6.72 -11.67 1.44
C ILE A 85 -6.83 -12.14 0.00
N GLU A 86 -7.13 -13.42 -0.21
CA GLU A 86 -7.40 -13.92 -1.56
C GLU A 86 -8.71 -13.34 -2.07
N ILE A 87 -8.70 -12.88 -3.31
CA ILE A 87 -9.89 -12.31 -3.92
C ILE A 87 -10.69 -13.44 -4.56
N HIS A 88 -11.98 -13.51 -4.23
CA HIS A 88 -12.89 -14.47 -4.85
C HIS A 88 -13.39 -13.96 -6.20
N ASN A 89 -13.71 -12.68 -6.29
CA ASN A 89 -14.25 -12.10 -7.51
C ASN A 89 -13.98 -10.60 -7.57
N ILE A 90 -13.69 -10.09 -8.77
CA ILE A 90 -13.55 -8.67 -9.04
C ILE A 90 -14.46 -8.35 -10.22
N ILE A 91 -15.30 -7.34 -10.03
CA ILE A 91 -16.14 -6.85 -11.12
C ILE A 91 -15.69 -5.44 -11.43
N LYS A 92 -15.25 -5.20 -12.66
CA LYS A 92 -14.81 -3.88 -13.12
C LYS A 92 -15.90 -3.27 -13.98
N ARG A 93 -16.04 -1.95 -13.86
CA ARG A 93 -16.97 -1.22 -14.69
C ARG A 93 -16.43 -1.03 -16.11
#